data_8b6fe3d2f529fab42c97536cd82c7dc8
#
_entry.id   8b6fe3d2f529fab42c97536cd82c7dc8
#
_cell.length_a   1.000
_cell.length_b   1.000
_cell.length_c   1.000
_cell.angle_alpha   90.00
_cell.angle_beta   90.00
_cell.angle_gamma   90.00
#
_symmetry.space_group_name_H-M   'P 1'
#
loop_
_entity.id
_entity.type
_entity.pdbx_description
1 polymer ?
#
loop_
_entity_poly.entity_id
_entity_poly.type
_entity_poly.pdbx_seq_one_letter_code
_entity_poly.pdbx_strand_id
1 'polypeptide(L)'
;MHRPLFAAALALIVLPLAAYSQTPPAPPPAAAPAAPAAAPKVYVPGLEQFMNVILIEHNKLWFAAKARNWELANYELGEIKEVMGDVQDVVPTFKSLPLAQMLDAAITKEIVDLEKAIEAKNFKQFAAGYDKLNAACNACHQGTENGFVVIQRPTRPAFTNQDYRPHKK
;
A
#
# COMPACT_ATOMS: atom_id res chain seq x y z
N MET A 1 6.63 86.95 61.77
CA MET A 1 6.32 85.81 60.93
C MET A 1 6.23 86.29 59.49
N HIS A 2 7.30 86.22 58.72
CA HIS A 2 7.38 86.75 57.36
C HIS A 2 7.61 85.56 56.38
N ARG A 3 6.73 85.30 55.45
CA ARG A 3 6.88 84.35 54.37
C ARG A 3 7.49 85.11 53.14
N PRO A 4 8.55 84.69 52.53
CA PRO A 4 8.92 85.16 51.22
C PRO A 4 8.25 84.38 50.08
N LEU A 5 7.70 85.13 49.12
CA LEU A 5 7.17 84.65 47.84
C LEU A 5 8.34 84.43 46.90
N PHE A 6 8.51 83.18 46.42
CA PHE A 6 9.45 82.85 45.30
C PHE A 6 8.68 82.93 43.98
N ALA A 7 9.07 83.86 43.14
CA ALA A 7 8.58 83.95 41.78
C ALA A 7 9.37 82.97 40.90
N ALA A 8 8.65 81.98 40.34
CA ALA A 8 9.26 81.05 39.38
C ALA A 8 9.21 81.65 37.96
N ALA A 9 10.34 81.91 37.39
CA ALA A 9 10.46 82.31 35.98
C ALA A 9 10.35 81.09 35.06
N LEU A 10 9.32 81.07 34.20
CA LEU A 10 9.08 80.03 33.21
C LEU A 10 9.91 80.35 31.95
N ALA A 11 10.99 79.64 31.70
CA ALA A 11 11.76 79.74 30.46
C ALA A 11 11.16 78.85 29.38
N LEU A 12 10.59 79.47 28.33
CA LEU A 12 10.10 78.79 27.13
C LEU A 12 11.29 78.36 26.27
N ILE A 13 11.57 77.07 26.23
CA ILE A 13 12.54 76.49 25.30
C ILE A 13 11.81 76.16 23.97
N VAL A 14 12.12 76.96 22.94
CA VAL A 14 11.66 76.73 21.56
C VAL A 14 12.62 75.75 20.91
N LEU A 15 12.19 74.49 20.76
CA LEU A 15 12.91 73.47 20.03
C LEU A 15 12.63 73.59 18.52
N PRO A 16 13.63 73.55 17.64
CA PRO A 16 13.42 73.57 16.20
C PRO A 16 12.83 72.21 15.77
N LEU A 17 11.68 72.26 15.06
CA LEU A 17 11.12 71.09 14.38
C LEU A 17 12.03 70.70 13.20
N ALA A 18 12.88 69.70 13.39
CA ALA A 18 13.61 69.09 12.28
C ALA A 18 12.59 68.25 11.46
N ALA A 19 12.31 68.68 10.24
CA ALA A 19 11.50 67.92 9.29
C ALA A 19 12.26 66.66 8.88
N TYR A 20 11.91 65.51 9.46
CA TYR A 20 12.39 64.22 8.99
C TYR A 20 11.71 63.90 7.65
N SER A 21 12.49 64.03 6.56
CA SER A 21 12.09 63.50 5.24
C SER A 21 12.08 61.96 5.32
N GLN A 22 10.90 61.38 5.49
CA GLN A 22 10.73 59.93 5.44
C GLN A 22 10.78 59.51 3.96
N THR A 23 11.91 59.04 3.52
CA THR A 23 11.99 58.31 2.24
C THR A 23 11.13 57.04 2.37
N PRO A 24 10.17 56.77 1.49
CA PRO A 24 9.36 55.52 1.55
C PRO A 24 10.31 54.31 1.46
N PRO A 25 10.03 53.23 2.24
CA PRO A 25 10.82 52.05 2.13
C PRO A 25 10.74 51.47 0.71
N ALA A 26 11.87 51.02 0.19
CA ALA A 26 11.92 50.38 -1.13
C ALA A 26 10.95 49.17 -1.16
N PRO A 27 10.21 48.94 -2.27
CA PRO A 27 9.36 47.78 -2.37
C PRO A 27 10.18 46.49 -2.21
N PRO A 28 9.65 45.47 -1.54
CA PRO A 28 10.33 44.19 -1.38
C PRO A 28 10.71 43.64 -2.74
N PRO A 29 11.85 42.96 -2.89
CA PRO A 29 12.22 42.33 -4.15
C PRO A 29 11.12 41.37 -4.59
N ALA A 30 10.76 41.43 -5.88
CA ALA A 30 9.78 40.53 -6.45
C ALA A 30 10.18 39.08 -6.15
N ALA A 31 9.26 38.31 -5.56
CA ALA A 31 9.50 36.91 -5.27
C ALA A 31 9.86 36.21 -6.59
N ALA A 32 11.00 35.51 -6.60
CA ALA A 32 11.38 34.67 -7.72
C ALA A 32 10.25 33.67 -8.01
N PRO A 33 9.94 33.36 -9.28
CA PRO A 33 8.95 32.37 -9.61
C PRO A 33 9.27 31.06 -8.88
N ALA A 34 8.29 30.54 -8.12
CA ALA A 34 8.45 29.25 -7.43
C ALA A 34 8.77 28.17 -8.48
N ALA A 35 9.82 27.40 -8.23
CA ALA A 35 10.11 26.25 -9.08
C ALA A 35 8.88 25.34 -9.15
N PRO A 36 8.55 24.73 -10.33
CA PRO A 36 7.41 23.84 -10.46
C PRO A 36 7.52 22.74 -9.38
N ALA A 37 6.46 22.53 -8.62
CA ALA A 37 6.41 21.45 -7.64
C ALA A 37 6.68 20.13 -8.37
N ALA A 38 7.63 19.33 -7.88
CA ALA A 38 7.89 18.01 -8.44
C ALA A 38 6.60 17.19 -8.40
N ALA A 39 6.26 16.54 -9.52
CA ALA A 39 5.10 15.65 -9.58
C ALA A 39 5.19 14.60 -8.45
N PRO A 40 4.08 14.26 -7.79
CA PRO A 40 4.09 13.26 -6.74
C PRO A 40 4.61 11.94 -7.30
N LYS A 41 5.58 11.33 -6.61
CA LYS A 41 6.07 10.01 -6.97
C LYS A 41 4.97 9.00 -6.69
N VAL A 42 4.42 8.40 -7.74
CA VAL A 42 3.49 7.27 -7.60
C VAL A 42 4.29 6.06 -7.12
N TYR A 43 3.87 5.47 -6.00
CA TYR A 43 4.45 4.22 -5.50
C TYR A 43 4.02 3.07 -6.41
N VAL A 44 4.97 2.31 -6.92
CA VAL A 44 4.73 1.09 -7.70
C VAL A 44 5.24 -0.08 -6.87
N PRO A 45 4.37 -1.04 -6.47
CA PRO A 45 4.80 -2.23 -5.73
C PRO A 45 5.79 -3.07 -6.53
N GLY A 46 6.78 -3.66 -5.85
CA GLY A 46 7.63 -4.66 -6.47
C GLY A 46 6.99 -6.06 -6.41
N LEU A 47 7.56 -7.02 -7.14
CA LEU A 47 7.04 -8.40 -7.21
C LEU A 47 6.88 -9.04 -5.82
N GLU A 48 7.81 -8.80 -4.90
CA GLU A 48 7.76 -9.36 -3.54
C GLU A 48 6.51 -8.95 -2.78
N GLN A 49 6.08 -7.69 -2.89
CA GLN A 49 4.87 -7.20 -2.22
C GLN A 49 3.63 -7.96 -2.70
N PHE A 50 3.49 -8.15 -4.00
CA PHE A 50 2.40 -8.95 -4.57
C PHE A 50 2.46 -10.41 -4.10
N MET A 51 3.63 -11.05 -4.14
CA MET A 51 3.79 -12.43 -3.67
C MET A 51 3.46 -12.60 -2.19
N ASN A 52 3.75 -11.60 -1.36
CA ASN A 52 3.37 -11.61 0.06
C ASN A 52 1.85 -11.55 0.25
N VAL A 53 1.13 -10.75 -0.54
CA VAL A 53 -0.34 -10.72 -0.50
C VAL A 53 -0.90 -12.07 -0.94
N ILE A 54 -0.42 -12.61 -2.06
CA ILE A 54 -0.84 -13.94 -2.55
C ILE A 54 -0.60 -15.03 -1.49
N LEU A 55 0.53 -15.01 -0.79
CA LEU A 55 0.83 -15.99 0.26
C LEU A 55 -0.17 -15.90 1.43
N ILE A 56 -0.61 -14.70 1.78
CA ILE A 56 -1.63 -14.45 2.81
C ILE A 56 -2.97 -15.04 2.37
N GLU A 57 -3.45 -14.68 1.17
CA GLU A 57 -4.75 -15.10 0.66
C GLU A 57 -4.76 -16.62 0.38
N HIS A 58 -3.65 -17.18 -0.07
CA HIS A 58 -3.44 -18.61 -0.21
C HIS A 58 -3.60 -19.35 1.14
N ASN A 59 -3.04 -18.83 2.24
CA ASN A 59 -3.23 -19.39 3.57
C ASN A 59 -4.70 -19.36 3.98
N LYS A 60 -5.37 -18.22 3.83
CA LYS A 60 -6.79 -18.04 4.19
C LYS A 60 -7.70 -18.95 3.38
N LEU A 61 -7.46 -19.07 2.06
CA LEU A 61 -8.19 -19.96 1.15
C LEU A 61 -8.23 -21.40 1.66
N TRP A 62 -7.07 -21.93 2.11
CA TRP A 62 -7.00 -23.27 2.67
C TRP A 62 -7.89 -23.45 3.89
N PHE A 63 -7.81 -22.52 4.86
CA PHE A 63 -8.57 -22.64 6.10
C PHE A 63 -10.06 -22.36 5.91
N ALA A 64 -10.44 -21.48 5.00
CA ALA A 64 -11.83 -21.27 4.61
C ALA A 64 -12.45 -22.55 4.05
N ALA A 65 -11.82 -23.18 3.07
CA ALA A 65 -12.31 -24.43 2.48
C ALA A 65 -12.28 -25.61 3.48
N LYS A 66 -11.25 -25.71 4.33
CA LYS A 66 -11.15 -26.70 5.40
C LYS A 66 -12.32 -26.58 6.40
N ALA A 67 -12.71 -25.35 6.73
CA ALA A 67 -13.88 -25.06 7.56
C ALA A 67 -15.22 -25.19 6.82
N ARG A 68 -15.24 -25.52 5.52
CA ARG A 68 -16.44 -25.58 4.66
C ARG A 68 -17.13 -24.22 4.46
N ASN A 69 -16.42 -23.12 4.69
CA ASN A 69 -16.87 -21.78 4.38
C ASN A 69 -16.58 -21.48 2.90
N TRP A 70 -17.47 -21.99 2.02
CA TRP A 70 -17.29 -21.90 0.58
C TRP A 70 -17.42 -20.47 0.05
N GLU A 71 -18.20 -19.63 0.73
CA GLU A 71 -18.31 -18.21 0.40
C GLU A 71 -16.98 -17.51 0.64
N LEU A 72 -16.37 -17.72 1.80
CA LEU A 72 -15.04 -17.19 2.11
C LEU A 72 -13.96 -17.79 1.20
N ALA A 73 -14.01 -19.10 0.92
CA ALA A 73 -13.05 -19.72 0.02
C ALA A 73 -13.11 -19.13 -1.40
N ASN A 74 -14.32 -18.83 -1.90
CA ASN A 74 -14.49 -18.17 -3.19
C ASN A 74 -13.94 -16.74 -3.17
N TYR A 75 -14.15 -16.01 -2.07
CA TYR A 75 -13.61 -14.68 -1.88
C TYR A 75 -12.07 -14.69 -1.92
N GLU A 76 -11.43 -15.53 -1.10
CA GLU A 76 -9.96 -15.60 -1.02
C GLU A 76 -9.32 -16.06 -2.35
N LEU A 77 -9.99 -16.94 -3.11
CA LEU A 77 -9.54 -17.31 -4.45
C LEU A 77 -9.66 -16.13 -5.45
N GLY A 78 -10.71 -15.31 -5.30
CA GLY A 78 -10.90 -14.08 -6.05
C GLY A 78 -9.75 -13.08 -5.81
N GLU A 79 -9.38 -12.88 -4.54
CA GLU A 79 -8.26 -12.01 -4.17
C GLU A 79 -6.92 -12.49 -4.78
N ILE A 80 -6.66 -13.80 -4.77
CA ILE A 80 -5.48 -14.36 -5.44
C ILE A 80 -5.49 -14.04 -6.93
N LYS A 81 -6.64 -14.18 -7.61
CA LYS A 81 -6.77 -13.88 -9.04
C LYS A 81 -6.53 -12.41 -9.34
N GLU A 82 -7.09 -11.52 -8.53
CA GLU A 82 -6.92 -10.07 -8.68
C GLU A 82 -5.44 -9.69 -8.57
N VAL A 83 -4.79 -10.13 -7.50
CA VAL A 83 -3.36 -9.82 -7.29
C VAL A 83 -2.46 -10.43 -8.37
N MET A 84 -2.79 -11.61 -8.89
CA MET A 84 -2.06 -12.20 -10.03
C MET A 84 -2.24 -11.37 -11.31
N GLY A 85 -3.42 -10.80 -11.54
CA GLY A 85 -3.67 -9.83 -12.62
C GLY A 85 -2.82 -8.57 -12.44
N ASP A 86 -2.77 -8.01 -11.24
CA ASP A 86 -1.92 -6.86 -10.92
C ASP A 86 -0.43 -7.15 -11.20
N VAL A 87 0.05 -8.36 -10.87
CA VAL A 87 1.43 -8.76 -11.20
C VAL A 87 1.66 -8.74 -12.70
N GLN A 88 0.72 -9.26 -13.48
CA GLN A 88 0.84 -9.29 -14.94
C GLN A 88 0.91 -7.88 -15.54
N ASP A 89 0.16 -6.93 -14.99
CA ASP A 89 0.07 -5.55 -15.46
C ASP A 89 1.27 -4.71 -15.00
N VAL A 90 1.68 -4.84 -13.74
CA VAL A 90 2.68 -3.98 -13.11
C VAL A 90 4.11 -4.52 -13.27
N VAL A 91 4.28 -5.85 -13.28
CA VAL A 91 5.58 -6.53 -13.38
C VAL A 91 5.56 -7.56 -14.51
N PRO A 92 5.31 -7.15 -15.78
CA PRO A 92 5.19 -8.09 -16.90
C PRO A 92 6.47 -8.88 -17.18
N THR A 93 7.62 -8.38 -16.71
CA THR A 93 8.93 -9.02 -16.87
C THR A 93 9.68 -9.05 -15.55
N PHE A 94 10.41 -10.13 -15.27
CA PHE A 94 11.26 -10.29 -14.10
C PHE A 94 12.57 -10.98 -14.47
N LYS A 95 13.73 -10.40 -14.16
CA LYS A 95 15.06 -10.90 -14.56
C LYS A 95 15.13 -11.23 -16.06
N SER A 96 14.55 -10.40 -16.91
CA SER A 96 14.43 -10.60 -18.37
C SER A 96 13.52 -11.77 -18.79
N LEU A 97 12.81 -12.42 -17.87
CA LEU A 97 11.81 -13.45 -18.16
C LEU A 97 10.44 -12.83 -18.40
N PRO A 98 9.61 -13.37 -19.29
CA PRO A 98 8.24 -12.90 -19.55
C PRO A 98 7.28 -13.35 -18.43
N LEU A 99 7.36 -12.71 -17.26
CA LEU A 99 6.68 -13.15 -16.03
C LEU A 99 5.16 -13.26 -16.20
N ALA A 100 4.53 -12.28 -16.87
CA ALA A 100 3.08 -12.30 -17.11
C ALA A 100 2.63 -13.58 -17.83
N GLN A 101 3.35 -13.96 -18.89
CA GLN A 101 3.06 -15.19 -19.66
C GLN A 101 3.35 -16.46 -18.86
N MET A 102 4.43 -16.46 -18.06
CA MET A 102 4.78 -17.59 -17.18
C MET A 102 3.73 -17.81 -16.10
N LEU A 103 3.19 -16.74 -15.51
CA LEU A 103 2.10 -16.81 -14.52
C LEU A 103 0.84 -17.37 -15.15
N ASP A 104 0.41 -16.82 -16.29
CA ASP A 104 -0.78 -17.29 -16.99
C ASP A 104 -0.69 -18.79 -17.30
N ALA A 105 0.42 -19.23 -17.90
CA ALA A 105 0.63 -20.63 -18.24
C ALA A 105 0.67 -21.57 -17.02
N ALA A 106 1.17 -21.06 -15.86
CA ALA A 106 1.34 -21.88 -14.67
C ALA A 106 0.05 -22.08 -13.88
N ILE A 107 -0.79 -21.04 -13.73
CA ILE A 107 -1.85 -21.03 -12.72
C ILE A 107 -3.27 -21.01 -13.26
N THR A 108 -3.52 -20.58 -14.51
CA THR A 108 -4.89 -20.39 -15.02
C THR A 108 -5.74 -21.63 -14.90
N LYS A 109 -5.19 -22.80 -15.26
CA LYS A 109 -5.91 -24.07 -15.15
C LYS A 109 -6.21 -24.45 -13.69
N GLU A 110 -5.23 -24.29 -12.81
CA GLU A 110 -5.33 -24.65 -11.39
C GLU A 110 -6.36 -23.77 -10.67
N ILE A 111 -6.45 -22.50 -11.02
CA ILE A 111 -7.48 -21.57 -10.52
C ILE A 111 -8.87 -22.04 -10.96
N VAL A 112 -9.08 -22.33 -12.26
CA VAL A 112 -10.36 -22.81 -12.78
C VAL A 112 -10.79 -24.12 -12.12
N ASP A 113 -9.85 -25.05 -11.89
CA ASP A 113 -10.15 -26.32 -11.22
C ASP A 113 -10.54 -26.10 -9.74
N LEU A 114 -9.94 -25.13 -9.05
CA LEU A 114 -10.30 -24.72 -7.69
C LEU A 114 -11.68 -24.05 -7.64
N GLU A 115 -12.01 -23.17 -8.58
CA GLU A 115 -13.34 -22.55 -8.70
C GLU A 115 -14.43 -23.62 -8.77
N LYS A 116 -14.27 -24.60 -9.67
CA LYS A 116 -15.22 -25.73 -9.81
C LYS A 116 -15.37 -26.54 -8.53
N ALA A 117 -14.26 -26.78 -7.82
CA ALA A 117 -14.29 -27.54 -6.57
C ALA A 117 -14.98 -26.76 -5.44
N ILE A 118 -14.84 -25.42 -5.40
CA ILE A 118 -15.52 -24.51 -4.46
C ILE A 118 -17.02 -24.46 -4.77
N GLU A 119 -17.40 -24.26 -6.04
CA GLU A 119 -18.80 -24.27 -6.49
C GLU A 119 -19.49 -25.60 -6.15
N ALA A 120 -18.81 -26.71 -6.38
CA ALA A 120 -19.28 -28.04 -6.04
C ALA A 120 -19.27 -28.33 -4.52
N LYS A 121 -18.71 -27.43 -3.70
CA LYS A 121 -18.51 -27.61 -2.25
C LYS A 121 -17.78 -28.90 -1.92
N ASN A 122 -16.87 -29.33 -2.80
CA ASN A 122 -16.17 -30.60 -2.73
C ASN A 122 -14.75 -30.42 -2.20
N PHE A 123 -14.56 -30.65 -0.90
CA PHE A 123 -13.24 -30.48 -0.26
C PHE A 123 -12.17 -31.43 -0.78
N LYS A 124 -12.54 -32.67 -1.18
CA LYS A 124 -11.56 -33.61 -1.71
C LYS A 124 -10.97 -33.11 -3.02
N GLN A 125 -11.83 -32.62 -3.92
CA GLN A 125 -11.40 -31.99 -5.18
C GLN A 125 -10.62 -30.69 -4.91
N PHE A 126 -11.14 -29.84 -4.00
CA PHE A 126 -10.43 -28.62 -3.58
C PHE A 126 -9.02 -28.91 -3.07
N ALA A 127 -8.86 -29.87 -2.14
CA ALA A 127 -7.55 -30.21 -1.58
C ALA A 127 -6.57 -30.71 -2.64
N ALA A 128 -7.04 -31.50 -3.61
CA ALA A 128 -6.22 -31.96 -4.73
C ALA A 128 -5.86 -30.80 -5.69
N GLY A 129 -6.80 -29.87 -5.96
CA GLY A 129 -6.54 -28.67 -6.75
C GLY A 129 -5.55 -27.74 -6.07
N TYR A 130 -5.67 -27.56 -4.75
CA TYR A 130 -4.77 -26.75 -3.96
C TYR A 130 -3.32 -27.26 -4.00
N ASP A 131 -3.11 -28.59 -3.97
CA ASP A 131 -1.77 -29.16 -4.13
C ASP A 131 -1.19 -28.90 -5.53
N LYS A 132 -2.03 -28.94 -6.55
CA LYS A 132 -1.61 -28.62 -7.92
C LYS A 132 -1.23 -27.13 -8.03
N LEU A 133 -2.00 -26.25 -7.41
CA LEU A 133 -1.66 -24.84 -7.34
C LEU A 133 -0.31 -24.62 -6.64
N ASN A 134 -0.05 -25.31 -5.49
CA ASN A 134 1.24 -25.28 -4.83
C ASN A 134 2.39 -25.72 -5.75
N ALA A 135 2.17 -26.82 -6.50
CA ALA A 135 3.16 -27.32 -7.45
C ALA A 135 3.44 -26.32 -8.58
N ALA A 136 2.41 -25.66 -9.09
CA ALA A 136 2.52 -24.61 -10.12
C ALA A 136 3.30 -23.40 -9.61
N CYS A 137 2.99 -22.91 -8.39
CA CYS A 137 3.74 -21.84 -7.74
C CYS A 137 5.22 -22.21 -7.62
N ASN A 138 5.52 -23.42 -7.14
CA ASN A 138 6.90 -23.88 -6.97
C ASN A 138 7.63 -24.04 -8.30
N ALA A 139 6.96 -24.50 -9.37
CA ALA A 139 7.56 -24.58 -10.70
C ALA A 139 7.93 -23.19 -11.24
N CYS A 140 7.04 -22.19 -11.07
CA CYS A 140 7.34 -20.82 -11.44
C CYS A 140 8.50 -20.24 -10.62
N HIS A 141 8.54 -20.47 -9.30
CA HIS A 141 9.66 -20.06 -8.44
C HIS A 141 10.99 -20.66 -8.90
N GLN A 142 11.01 -21.94 -9.29
CA GLN A 142 12.19 -22.58 -9.86
C GLN A 142 12.61 -21.94 -11.19
N GLY A 143 11.66 -21.71 -12.09
CA GLY A 143 11.90 -21.09 -13.39
C GLY A 143 12.39 -19.63 -13.32
N THR A 144 12.13 -18.94 -12.21
CA THR A 144 12.57 -17.55 -11.95
C THR A 144 13.80 -17.47 -11.02
N GLU A 145 14.49 -18.59 -10.77
CA GLU A 145 15.64 -18.69 -9.86
C GLU A 145 15.32 -18.35 -8.38
N ASN A 146 14.05 -18.51 -7.99
CA ASN A 146 13.58 -18.34 -6.62
C ASN A 146 13.16 -19.68 -5.98
N GLY A 147 13.71 -20.80 -6.45
CA GLY A 147 13.35 -22.14 -6.00
C GLY A 147 13.57 -22.43 -4.50
N PHE A 148 14.23 -21.52 -3.78
CA PHE A 148 14.34 -21.55 -2.33
C PHE A 148 13.06 -21.10 -1.62
N VAL A 149 12.11 -20.44 -2.32
CA VAL A 149 10.78 -20.09 -1.84
C VAL A 149 9.83 -21.24 -2.17
N VAL A 150 9.55 -22.08 -1.19
CA VAL A 150 8.73 -23.29 -1.37
C VAL A 150 7.36 -23.11 -0.75
N ILE A 151 6.33 -23.22 -1.58
CA ILE A 151 4.92 -23.14 -1.17
C ILE A 151 4.40 -24.53 -0.83
N GLN A 152 3.68 -24.64 0.28
CA GLN A 152 3.08 -25.89 0.77
C GLN A 152 1.73 -25.65 1.44
N ARG A 153 1.01 -26.71 1.77
CA ARG A 153 -0.21 -26.59 2.58
C ARG A 153 0.10 -25.96 3.93
N PRO A 154 -0.63 -24.92 4.35
CA PRO A 154 -0.40 -24.30 5.64
C PRO A 154 -0.88 -25.24 6.77
N THR A 155 -0.14 -25.27 7.87
CA THR A 155 -0.46 -26.08 9.05
C THR A 155 -1.28 -25.31 10.10
N ARG A 156 -1.22 -23.96 10.05
CA ARG A 156 -1.93 -23.04 10.96
C ARG A 156 -2.36 -21.80 10.19
N PRO A 157 -3.46 -21.13 10.60
CA PRO A 157 -3.87 -19.85 10.04
C PRO A 157 -2.78 -18.79 10.20
N ALA A 158 -2.65 -17.90 9.21
CA ALA A 158 -1.76 -16.75 9.29
C ALA A 158 -2.27 -15.73 10.33
N PHE A 159 -3.59 -15.59 10.46
CA PHE A 159 -4.23 -14.65 11.36
C PHE A 159 -5.04 -15.39 12.42
N THR A 160 -4.78 -15.09 13.70
CA THR A 160 -5.48 -15.69 14.84
C THR A 160 -6.79 -14.97 15.18
N ASN A 161 -7.02 -13.80 14.64
CA ASN A 161 -8.19 -12.95 14.83
C ASN A 161 -9.23 -13.07 13.70
N GLN A 162 -9.06 -14.02 12.76
CA GLN A 162 -10.04 -14.32 11.71
C GLN A 162 -10.73 -15.65 12.02
N ASP A 163 -12.08 -15.65 11.99
CA ASP A 163 -12.88 -16.86 12.08
C ASP A 163 -13.19 -17.40 10.70
N TYR A 164 -12.74 -18.61 10.42
CA TYR A 164 -12.93 -19.27 9.12
C TYR A 164 -14.21 -20.07 9.02
N ARG A 165 -14.97 -20.23 10.12
CA ARG A 165 -16.22 -20.98 10.11
C ARG A 165 -17.31 -20.25 9.32
N PRO A 166 -18.27 -20.98 8.69
CA PRO A 166 -19.42 -20.34 8.09
C PRO A 166 -20.25 -19.59 9.14
N HIS A 167 -20.59 -18.34 8.88
CA HIS A 167 -21.50 -17.56 9.70
C HIS A 167 -22.87 -17.49 9.02
N LYS A 168 -23.95 -17.72 9.77
CA LYS A 168 -25.30 -17.47 9.28
C LYS A 168 -25.50 -15.98 9.13
N LYS A 169 -25.96 -15.56 7.96
CA LYS A 169 -26.45 -14.19 7.72
C LYS A 169 -27.78 -13.97 8.40
#